data_4060d349156e3d8588c18567d851f31c
#
_entry.id   4060d349156e3d8588c18567d851f31c
#
_cell.length_a   1.000
_cell.length_b   1.000
_cell.length_c   1.000
_cell.angle_alpha   90.00
_cell.angle_beta   90.00
_cell.angle_gamma   90.00
#
_symmetry.space_group_name_H-M   'P 1'
#
loop_
_entity.id
_entity.type
_entity.pdbx_description
1 polymer ?
#
loop_
_entity_poly.entity_id
_entity_poly.type
_entity_poly.pdbx_seq_one_letter_code
_entity_poly.pdbx_strand_id
1 'polypeptide(L)'
;TTNWIKGKHYPEWMDEIAVSMISKGYLLPDEDVFDAYKRVSKFAARRLRRKDLQPLFYEAMVKNWLCLASPVLSNMGTERGMPISCFGIDVGDSIEGIADANSELMRLSSQGGGVGIGVSRIRGRGKSIKDNGVSEGVVPWCKIYDSTILATNQGSVRRGAASVNLSINHPDIEEFLQIRRPKGDVNRQCLNLHQCVVIDDTFMDKLENKDPKSLKIWGEILKTRLETGEPYIMFEDNINNANPEAYKKNNLKVSMTNICTEIALYTDELHSFICCLSSLNLARWDEWKDFKFENGMTLPELSCWFLEGVLQEFIDRAKNIKFMENTVRSATKGRAIGVGVLGWHTFLQQKGLPFVGIQASSYTRMMFEFIEQEVLKASRDQAALYGEPEWCKGTGLRHTHHLAPAPTVSNAHISGGVSPSIEPIPANVYNLKTAKGVFIKRNKILEELLTKKGYNIDSVWDQILKDQGSVVNVPDYILTDEEKEVFLTFKEINQLEIVRQNGIRQKYVDQAISLNLTFDPNDTPKWISQVHKEAHKQGIKTLYYLRTESVLRGDNLQRLSDCVSCEG
;
A
#
# COMPACT_ATOMS: atom_id res chain seq x y z
N THR A 1 -16.66 4.78 -25.28
CA THR A 1 -15.63 5.83 -25.07
C THR A 1 -16.25 7.18 -24.86
N THR A 2 -15.76 7.92 -23.89
CA THR A 2 -16.18 9.29 -23.60
C THR A 2 -15.09 10.27 -24.01
N ASN A 3 -15.46 11.52 -24.32
CA ASN A 3 -14.53 12.56 -24.74
C ASN A 3 -14.63 13.76 -23.79
N TRP A 4 -14.05 13.63 -22.59
CA TRP A 4 -14.05 14.67 -21.55
C TRP A 4 -13.11 15.85 -21.88
N ILE A 5 -12.05 15.57 -22.64
CA ILE A 5 -11.07 16.57 -23.11
C ILE A 5 -11.03 16.48 -24.64
N LYS A 6 -11.20 17.60 -25.30
CA LYS A 6 -11.21 17.65 -26.78
C LYS A 6 -9.99 16.94 -27.38
N GLY A 7 -10.25 15.99 -28.27
CA GLY A 7 -9.22 15.21 -28.96
C GLY A 7 -8.64 14.04 -28.15
N LYS A 8 -9.15 13.78 -26.95
CA LYS A 8 -8.73 12.64 -26.13
C LYS A 8 -9.89 11.72 -25.79
N HIS A 9 -9.66 10.42 -25.86
CA HIS A 9 -10.65 9.40 -25.61
C HIS A 9 -10.38 8.70 -24.28
N TYR A 10 -11.46 8.30 -23.58
CA TYR A 10 -11.41 7.62 -22.30
C TYR A 10 -12.36 6.43 -22.31
N PRO A 11 -12.07 5.36 -21.53
CA PRO A 11 -13.02 4.28 -21.32
C PRO A 11 -14.33 4.79 -20.69
N GLU A 12 -15.44 4.13 -20.98
CA GLU A 12 -16.76 4.52 -20.43
C GLU A 12 -16.84 4.43 -18.91
N TRP A 13 -16.07 3.55 -18.30
CA TRP A 13 -16.01 3.39 -16.85
C TRP A 13 -15.22 4.50 -16.15
N MET A 14 -14.49 5.36 -16.88
CA MET A 14 -13.84 6.54 -16.31
C MET A 14 -14.83 7.70 -16.21
N ASP A 15 -15.02 8.18 -14.98
CA ASP A 15 -15.80 9.38 -14.71
C ASP A 15 -14.94 10.65 -14.82
N GLU A 16 -15.55 11.81 -14.60
CA GLU A 16 -14.86 13.11 -14.66
C GLU A 16 -13.74 13.20 -13.61
N ILE A 17 -13.91 12.61 -12.43
CA ILE A 17 -12.90 12.57 -11.37
C ILE A 17 -11.70 11.76 -11.84
N ALA A 18 -11.90 10.57 -12.39
CA ALA A 18 -10.85 9.73 -12.93
C ALA A 18 -10.06 10.44 -14.02
N VAL A 19 -10.76 11.09 -14.96
CA VAL A 19 -10.14 11.87 -16.04
C VAL A 19 -9.33 13.04 -15.49
N SER A 20 -9.87 13.76 -14.49
CA SER A 20 -9.16 14.86 -13.83
C SER A 20 -7.87 14.38 -13.18
N MET A 21 -7.89 13.25 -12.52
CA MET A 21 -6.71 12.71 -11.83
C MET A 21 -5.66 12.17 -12.80
N ILE A 22 -6.07 11.37 -13.78
CA ILE A 22 -5.13 10.76 -14.73
C ILE A 22 -4.45 11.80 -15.63
N SER A 23 -5.10 12.92 -15.87
CA SER A 23 -4.57 14.03 -16.68
C SER A 23 -3.45 14.80 -15.98
N LYS A 24 -3.21 14.58 -14.69
CA LYS A 24 -2.17 15.25 -13.90
C LYS A 24 -0.82 14.52 -13.94
N GLY A 25 -0.26 14.38 -15.14
CA GLY A 25 1.10 13.88 -15.30
C GLY A 25 1.24 12.35 -15.38
N TYR A 26 0.14 11.61 -15.37
CA TYR A 26 0.17 10.16 -15.65
C TYR A 26 0.36 9.88 -17.15
N LEU A 27 -0.11 10.78 -18.00
CA LEU A 27 -0.04 10.65 -19.43
C LEU A 27 1.12 11.48 -20.01
N LEU A 28 1.71 11.03 -21.10
CA LEU A 28 2.63 11.84 -21.88
C LEU A 28 1.82 12.94 -22.61
N PRO A 29 2.48 14.05 -23.04
CA PRO A 29 1.75 15.21 -23.58
C PRO A 29 0.74 14.90 -24.69
N ASP A 30 1.06 13.96 -25.57
CA ASP A 30 0.23 13.63 -26.74
C ASP A 30 -0.59 12.35 -26.57
N GLU A 31 -0.55 11.73 -25.37
CA GLU A 31 -1.28 10.50 -25.06
C GLU A 31 -2.70 10.76 -24.57
N ASP A 32 -3.63 9.88 -24.96
CA ASP A 32 -4.82 9.59 -24.18
C ASP A 32 -4.61 8.33 -23.34
N VAL A 33 -5.64 7.90 -22.61
CA VAL A 33 -5.54 6.72 -21.74
C VAL A 33 -5.24 5.45 -22.54
N PHE A 34 -5.85 5.30 -23.70
CA PHE A 34 -5.63 4.13 -24.55
C PHE A 34 -4.19 4.07 -25.07
N ASP A 35 -3.60 5.22 -25.41
CA ASP A 35 -2.20 5.30 -25.81
C ASP A 35 -1.26 4.92 -24.67
N ALA A 36 -1.56 5.38 -23.45
CA ALA A 36 -0.79 5.02 -22.27
C ALA A 36 -0.86 3.51 -21.99
N TYR A 37 -2.03 2.90 -22.09
CA TYR A 37 -2.19 1.46 -21.93
C TYR A 37 -1.45 0.65 -23.02
N LYS A 38 -1.45 1.15 -24.26
CA LYS A 38 -0.64 0.56 -25.34
C LYS A 38 0.85 0.64 -25.05
N ARG A 39 1.33 1.80 -24.59
CA ARG A 39 2.73 2.00 -24.20
C ARG A 39 3.15 1.01 -23.11
N VAL A 40 2.40 0.95 -22.03
CA VAL A 40 2.70 0.06 -20.90
C VAL A 40 2.68 -1.42 -21.33
N SER A 41 1.67 -1.83 -22.06
CA SER A 41 1.53 -3.21 -22.58
C SER A 41 2.69 -3.59 -23.50
N LYS A 42 3.08 -2.69 -24.40
CA LYS A 42 4.18 -2.89 -25.34
C LYS A 42 5.50 -3.13 -24.62
N PHE A 43 5.84 -2.27 -23.66
CA PHE A 43 7.11 -2.38 -22.95
C PHE A 43 7.16 -3.58 -22.03
N ALA A 44 6.06 -3.94 -21.34
CA ALA A 44 5.99 -5.16 -20.54
C ALA A 44 6.22 -6.42 -21.40
N ALA A 45 5.50 -6.53 -22.52
CA ALA A 45 5.63 -7.65 -23.45
C ALA A 45 7.04 -7.74 -24.07
N ARG A 46 7.63 -6.59 -24.39
CA ARG A 46 8.99 -6.50 -24.94
C ARG A 46 10.03 -7.00 -23.94
N ARG A 47 9.94 -6.59 -22.66
CA ARG A 47 10.86 -7.04 -21.61
C ARG A 47 10.76 -8.53 -21.34
N LEU A 48 9.57 -9.08 -21.51
CA LEU A 48 9.33 -10.52 -21.40
C LEU A 48 9.76 -11.33 -22.64
N ARG A 49 10.04 -10.66 -23.76
CA ARG A 49 10.22 -11.29 -25.08
C ARG A 49 9.00 -12.11 -25.48
N ARG A 50 7.82 -11.65 -25.10
CA ARG A 50 6.53 -12.28 -25.31
C ARG A 50 5.55 -11.28 -25.95
N LYS A 51 5.75 -10.99 -27.24
CA LYS A 51 4.90 -10.07 -28.00
C LYS A 51 3.43 -10.49 -28.03
N ASP A 52 3.18 -11.78 -27.93
CA ASP A 52 1.83 -12.35 -27.87
C ASP A 52 1.02 -11.89 -26.64
N LEU A 53 1.70 -11.49 -25.56
CA LEU A 53 1.04 -11.00 -24.35
C LEU A 53 0.62 -9.52 -24.42
N GLN A 54 1.17 -8.75 -25.35
CA GLN A 54 0.85 -7.31 -25.47
C GLN A 54 -0.66 -7.03 -25.61
N PRO A 55 -1.39 -7.69 -26.53
CA PRO A 55 -2.83 -7.45 -26.66
C PRO A 55 -3.61 -7.90 -25.44
N LEU A 56 -3.14 -8.93 -24.72
CA LEU A 56 -3.81 -9.42 -23.53
C LEU A 56 -3.65 -8.46 -22.33
N PHE A 57 -2.48 -7.90 -22.15
CA PHE A 57 -2.25 -6.85 -21.16
C PHE A 57 -3.15 -5.64 -21.43
N TYR A 58 -3.18 -5.19 -22.67
CA TYR A 58 -4.01 -4.07 -23.09
C TYR A 58 -5.51 -4.35 -22.85
N GLU A 59 -5.99 -5.54 -23.22
CA GLU A 59 -7.37 -5.96 -22.98
C GLU A 59 -7.74 -5.89 -21.50
N ALA A 60 -6.88 -6.44 -20.63
CA ALA A 60 -7.11 -6.44 -19.19
C ALA A 60 -7.19 -5.02 -18.60
N MET A 61 -6.37 -4.10 -19.09
CA MET A 61 -6.38 -2.70 -18.66
C MET A 61 -7.63 -1.96 -19.14
N VAL A 62 -7.98 -2.10 -20.41
CA VAL A 62 -9.15 -1.43 -21.02
C VAL A 62 -10.45 -1.90 -20.40
N LYS A 63 -10.54 -3.16 -20.00
CA LYS A 63 -11.70 -3.73 -19.30
C LYS A 63 -11.77 -3.34 -17.82
N ASN A 64 -10.81 -2.58 -17.32
CA ASN A 64 -10.72 -2.22 -15.90
C ASN A 64 -10.57 -3.42 -14.96
N TRP A 65 -9.93 -4.47 -15.45
CA TRP A 65 -9.64 -5.68 -14.67
C TRP A 65 -8.28 -5.60 -13.99
N LEU A 66 -7.26 -5.17 -14.74
CA LEU A 66 -5.89 -4.93 -14.25
C LEU A 66 -5.68 -3.42 -14.09
N CYS A 67 -5.54 -2.97 -12.86
CA CYS A 67 -5.38 -1.58 -12.49
C CYS A 67 -3.91 -1.31 -12.15
N LEU A 68 -3.30 -0.40 -12.90
CA LEU A 68 -1.87 -0.14 -12.80
C LEU A 68 -1.55 0.74 -11.60
N ALA A 69 -0.48 0.40 -10.87
CA ALA A 69 0.09 1.31 -9.89
C ALA A 69 0.52 2.62 -10.57
N SER A 70 0.44 3.72 -9.84
CA SER A 70 0.75 5.06 -10.39
C SER A 70 2.09 5.14 -11.11
N PRO A 71 3.22 4.64 -10.55
CA PRO A 71 4.49 4.69 -11.28
C PRO A 71 4.55 3.80 -12.51
N VAL A 72 3.81 2.71 -12.53
CA VAL A 72 3.73 1.83 -13.71
C VAL A 72 3.04 2.58 -14.85
N LEU A 73 1.89 3.17 -14.57
CA LEU A 73 1.14 3.93 -15.58
C LEU A 73 1.92 5.14 -16.09
N SER A 74 2.53 5.90 -15.19
CA SER A 74 3.22 7.14 -15.55
C SER A 74 4.61 6.92 -16.15
N ASN A 75 5.35 5.90 -15.73
CA ASN A 75 6.78 5.78 -16.03
C ASN A 75 7.17 4.58 -16.89
N MET A 76 6.34 3.55 -17.00
CA MET A 76 6.66 2.37 -17.82
C MET A 76 6.84 2.78 -19.29
N GLY A 77 8.01 2.46 -19.85
CA GLY A 77 8.35 2.81 -21.22
C GLY A 77 8.70 4.28 -21.44
N THR A 78 9.03 5.01 -20.37
CA THR A 78 9.50 6.41 -20.40
C THR A 78 10.85 6.54 -19.72
N GLU A 79 11.49 7.70 -19.86
CA GLU A 79 12.75 8.00 -19.16
C GLU A 79 12.56 8.92 -17.95
N ARG A 80 11.32 9.30 -17.63
CA ARG A 80 11.03 10.31 -16.61
C ARG A 80 11.01 9.80 -15.17
N GLY A 81 11.10 8.50 -14.96
CA GLY A 81 11.10 7.85 -13.65
C GLY A 81 11.08 6.33 -13.79
N MET A 82 11.08 5.63 -12.68
CA MET A 82 11.01 4.16 -12.63
C MET A 82 9.59 3.66 -12.40
N PRO A 83 9.22 2.49 -12.93
CA PRO A 83 7.88 1.92 -12.74
C PRO A 83 7.75 1.19 -11.41
N ILE A 84 8.37 1.67 -10.35
CA ILE A 84 8.43 1.06 -9.01
C ILE A 84 7.84 2.01 -7.99
N SER A 85 6.93 1.50 -7.17
CA SER A 85 6.26 2.26 -6.12
C SER A 85 7.07 2.33 -4.83
N CYS A 86 7.75 1.24 -4.47
CA CYS A 86 8.29 1.06 -3.14
C CYS A 86 9.73 0.55 -3.16
N PHE A 87 10.55 1.21 -2.32
CA PHE A 87 11.94 0.85 -2.06
C PHE A 87 12.16 0.71 -0.56
N GLY A 88 13.16 -0.10 -0.16
CA GLY A 88 13.55 -0.22 1.24
C GLY A 88 15.06 -0.27 1.38
N ILE A 89 15.59 0.57 2.26
CA ILE A 89 17.03 0.71 2.56
C ILE A 89 17.27 0.34 4.01
N ASP A 90 18.28 -0.47 4.28
CA ASP A 90 18.70 -0.82 5.63
C ASP A 90 20.06 -0.17 5.95
N VAL A 91 20.11 0.64 6.99
CA VAL A 91 21.26 1.49 7.29
C VAL A 91 22.23 0.76 8.21
N GLY A 92 23.50 0.66 7.78
CA GLY A 92 24.58 0.12 8.63
C GLY A 92 25.04 1.10 9.70
N ASP A 93 25.58 0.58 10.80
CA ASP A 93 26.08 1.38 11.93
C ASP A 93 27.51 1.88 11.68
N SER A 94 27.66 2.73 10.66
CA SER A 94 28.92 3.39 10.30
C SER A 94 28.64 4.69 9.56
N ILE A 95 29.61 5.61 9.54
CA ILE A 95 29.49 6.85 8.76
C ILE A 95 29.30 6.52 7.28
N GLU A 96 30.06 5.57 6.76
CA GLU A 96 29.95 5.11 5.37
C GLU A 96 28.54 4.55 5.08
N GLY A 97 28.03 3.67 5.95
CA GLY A 97 26.69 3.09 5.79
C GLY A 97 25.57 4.14 5.85
N ILE A 98 25.68 5.09 6.77
CA ILE A 98 24.70 6.19 6.92
C ILE A 98 24.77 7.13 5.71
N ALA A 99 25.97 7.49 5.25
CA ALA A 99 26.16 8.34 4.08
C ALA A 99 25.70 7.68 2.78
N ASP A 100 26.03 6.42 2.59
CA ASP A 100 25.62 5.64 1.42
C ASP A 100 24.09 5.50 1.36
N ALA A 101 23.47 5.24 2.51
CA ALA A 101 22.00 5.19 2.61
C ALA A 101 21.35 6.52 2.22
N ASN A 102 21.94 7.65 2.62
CA ASN A 102 21.41 8.97 2.24
C ASN A 102 21.55 9.24 0.73
N SER A 103 22.67 8.84 0.14
CA SER A 103 22.89 8.95 -1.31
C SER A 103 21.89 8.09 -2.10
N GLU A 104 21.67 6.87 -1.63
CA GLU A 104 20.65 5.97 -2.19
C GLU A 104 19.25 6.56 -2.05
N LEU A 105 18.89 7.09 -0.87
CA LEU A 105 17.63 7.76 -0.62
C LEU A 105 17.38 8.91 -1.59
N MET A 106 18.37 9.77 -1.81
CA MET A 106 18.27 10.85 -2.79
C MET A 106 17.95 10.32 -4.19
N ARG A 107 18.66 9.27 -4.60
CA ARG A 107 18.46 8.69 -5.93
C ARG A 107 17.06 8.09 -6.08
N LEU A 108 16.65 7.25 -5.14
CA LEU A 108 15.36 6.57 -5.19
C LEU A 108 14.18 7.55 -5.09
N SER A 109 14.28 8.52 -4.19
CA SER A 109 13.27 9.57 -4.04
C SER A 109 13.12 10.40 -5.33
N SER A 110 14.24 10.73 -5.98
CA SER A 110 14.23 11.47 -7.25
C SER A 110 13.55 10.71 -8.39
N GLN A 111 13.43 9.39 -8.28
CA GLN A 111 12.72 8.55 -9.26
C GLN A 111 11.21 8.43 -8.97
N GLY A 112 10.73 9.12 -7.93
CA GLY A 112 9.31 9.15 -7.57
C GLY A 112 8.83 7.98 -6.70
N GLY A 113 9.75 7.17 -6.17
CA GLY A 113 9.42 6.06 -5.27
C GLY A 113 9.29 6.47 -3.80
N GLY A 114 8.39 5.82 -3.06
CA GLY A 114 8.37 5.85 -1.61
C GLY A 114 9.48 4.97 -1.03
N VAL A 115 10.17 5.42 0.00
CA VAL A 115 11.33 4.72 0.57
C VAL A 115 11.13 4.40 2.04
N GLY A 116 11.19 3.11 2.40
CA GLY A 116 11.33 2.68 3.79
C GLY A 116 12.81 2.67 4.18
N ILE A 117 13.12 3.12 5.38
CA ILE A 117 14.49 3.21 5.90
C ILE A 117 14.55 2.47 7.23
N GLY A 118 15.37 1.43 7.31
CA GLY A 118 15.63 0.70 8.57
C GLY A 118 16.79 1.30 9.32
N VAL A 119 16.57 1.79 10.54
CA VAL A 119 17.62 2.43 11.36
C VAL A 119 17.93 1.66 12.64
N SER A 120 17.38 0.45 12.78
CA SER A 120 17.53 -0.35 14.00
C SER A 120 18.95 -0.77 14.32
N ARG A 121 19.84 -0.84 13.32
CA ARG A 121 21.25 -1.18 13.53
C ARG A 121 22.11 -0.03 14.05
N ILE A 122 21.65 1.21 13.89
CA ILE A 122 22.37 2.39 14.36
C ILE A 122 22.37 2.35 15.89
N ARG A 123 23.54 2.54 16.48
CA ARG A 123 23.73 2.52 17.94
C ARG A 123 22.90 3.59 18.64
N GLY A 124 22.45 3.28 19.85
CA GLY A 124 21.66 4.19 20.66
C GLY A 124 22.44 5.39 21.21
N ARG A 125 21.71 6.39 21.68
CA ARG A 125 22.26 7.57 22.34
C ARG A 125 23.09 7.19 23.57
N GLY A 126 24.23 7.81 23.72
CA GLY A 126 25.16 7.55 24.83
C GLY A 126 26.13 6.39 24.60
N LYS A 127 25.99 5.62 23.52
CA LYS A 127 26.94 4.56 23.19
C LYS A 127 28.27 5.14 22.69
N SER A 128 29.38 4.50 23.09
CA SER A 128 30.72 4.91 22.70
C SER A 128 30.94 4.85 21.19
N ILE A 129 31.64 5.85 20.65
CA ILE A 129 32.14 5.88 19.26
C ILE A 129 33.64 5.70 19.31
N LYS A 130 34.11 4.47 19.47
CA LYS A 130 35.55 4.17 19.67
C LYS A 130 36.14 5.12 20.72
N ASP A 131 37.24 5.78 20.45
CA ASP A 131 37.82 6.76 21.36
C ASP A 131 37.40 8.20 21.06
N ASN A 132 36.31 8.41 20.35
CA ASN A 132 35.90 9.70 19.78
C ASN A 132 34.56 10.22 20.32
N GLY A 133 34.25 9.98 21.59
CA GLY A 133 33.05 10.46 22.22
C GLY A 133 31.87 9.47 22.23
N VAL A 134 30.67 9.99 22.27
CA VAL A 134 29.44 9.19 22.38
C VAL A 134 28.45 9.54 21.28
N SER A 135 27.62 8.56 20.89
CA SER A 135 26.58 8.72 19.90
C SER A 135 25.42 9.57 20.44
N GLU A 136 24.86 10.41 19.58
CA GLU A 136 23.60 11.13 19.83
C GLU A 136 22.37 10.31 19.45
N GLY A 137 22.53 9.05 19.04
CA GLY A 137 21.46 8.12 18.72
C GLY A 137 20.98 8.19 17.27
N VAL A 138 19.80 7.63 17.03
CA VAL A 138 19.23 7.51 15.66
C VAL A 138 18.59 8.81 15.17
N VAL A 139 18.06 9.64 16.06
CA VAL A 139 17.23 10.81 15.68
C VAL A 139 17.97 11.84 14.84
N PRO A 140 19.24 12.23 15.15
CA PRO A 140 19.97 13.15 14.27
C PRO A 140 20.17 12.63 12.85
N TRP A 141 20.37 11.32 12.68
CA TRP A 141 20.48 10.71 11.36
C TRP A 141 19.14 10.71 10.61
N CYS A 142 18.04 10.45 11.32
CA CYS A 142 16.68 10.62 10.78
C CYS A 142 16.44 12.06 10.32
N LYS A 143 16.99 13.05 11.02
CA LYS A 143 16.87 14.47 10.63
C LYS A 143 17.52 14.74 9.27
N ILE A 144 18.64 14.10 8.98
CA ILE A 144 19.28 14.19 7.65
C ILE A 144 18.36 13.60 6.58
N TYR A 145 17.78 12.43 6.81
CA TYR A 145 16.87 11.79 5.88
C TYR A 145 15.58 12.61 5.67
N ASP A 146 15.08 13.22 6.74
CA ASP A 146 13.96 14.16 6.70
C ASP A 146 14.24 15.33 5.75
N SER A 147 15.42 15.95 5.89
CA SER A 147 15.85 17.05 5.03
C SER A 147 16.09 16.61 3.60
N THR A 148 16.62 15.42 3.39
CA THR A 148 16.83 14.84 2.06
C THR A 148 15.50 14.65 1.32
N ILE A 149 14.49 14.14 1.98
CA ILE A 149 13.15 13.96 1.39
C ILE A 149 12.54 15.31 1.02
N LEU A 150 12.66 16.30 1.89
CA LEU A 150 12.18 17.65 1.60
C LEU A 150 12.88 18.25 0.39
N ALA A 151 14.21 18.08 0.28
CA ALA A 151 15.01 18.60 -0.82
C ALA A 151 14.72 17.93 -2.16
N THR A 152 14.47 16.62 -2.17
CA THR A 152 14.22 15.84 -3.40
C THR A 152 12.77 15.93 -3.89
N ASN A 153 11.93 16.65 -3.16
CA ASN A 153 10.51 16.83 -3.45
C ASN A 153 10.26 17.94 -4.49
N GLN A 154 11.09 18.04 -5.53
CA GLN A 154 10.98 19.11 -6.52
C GLN A 154 10.27 18.67 -7.80
N GLY A 155 8.98 19.03 -7.91
CA GLY A 155 8.28 19.13 -9.18
C GLY A 155 7.92 17.83 -9.91
N SER A 156 8.02 16.66 -9.29
CA SER A 156 7.56 15.43 -9.90
C SER A 156 6.05 15.20 -9.70
N VAL A 157 5.46 14.39 -10.56
CA VAL A 157 4.05 13.96 -10.48
C VAL A 157 3.76 13.31 -9.14
N ARG A 158 4.77 12.66 -8.57
CA ARG A 158 4.74 11.98 -7.28
C ARG A 158 5.81 12.57 -6.39
N ARG A 159 5.41 13.10 -5.24
CA ARG A 159 6.34 13.65 -4.24
C ARG A 159 7.15 12.52 -3.61
N GLY A 160 8.44 12.77 -3.38
CA GLY A 160 9.26 11.88 -2.59
C GLY A 160 8.72 11.76 -1.17
N ALA A 161 8.65 10.53 -0.65
CA ALA A 161 8.24 10.27 0.71
C ALA A 161 9.08 9.13 1.29
N ALA A 162 9.29 9.14 2.60
CA ALA A 162 10.02 8.09 3.28
C ALA A 162 9.44 7.79 4.66
N SER A 163 9.64 6.57 5.12
CA SER A 163 9.36 6.15 6.49
C SER A 163 10.63 5.62 7.14
N VAL A 164 10.76 5.82 8.45
CA VAL A 164 11.85 5.23 9.25
C VAL A 164 11.28 4.12 10.13
N ASN A 165 11.97 2.98 10.15
CA ASN A 165 11.59 1.79 10.90
C ASN A 165 12.58 1.59 12.04
N LEU A 166 12.07 1.44 13.27
CA LEU A 166 12.88 1.19 14.44
C LEU A 166 12.32 0.02 15.26
N SER A 167 13.21 -0.88 15.68
CA SER A 167 12.85 -1.99 16.58
C SER A 167 12.35 -1.46 17.91
N ILE A 168 11.31 -2.10 18.44
CA ILE A 168 10.78 -1.84 19.78
C ILE A 168 11.84 -2.05 20.88
N ASN A 169 12.85 -2.84 20.60
CA ASN A 169 13.95 -3.13 21.53
C ASN A 169 15.10 -2.12 21.46
N HIS A 170 15.06 -1.18 20.55
CA HIS A 170 16.12 -0.18 20.42
C HIS A 170 16.10 0.79 21.61
N PRO A 171 17.29 1.17 22.15
CA PRO A 171 17.36 2.10 23.29
C PRO A 171 16.67 3.44 23.08
N ASP A 172 16.60 3.92 21.84
CA ASP A 172 16.05 5.24 21.49
C ASP A 172 14.55 5.20 21.16
N ILE A 173 13.85 4.09 21.43
CA ILE A 173 12.44 3.92 21.03
C ILE A 173 11.52 5.01 21.60
N GLU A 174 11.73 5.43 22.85
CA GLU A 174 10.87 6.44 23.48
C GLU A 174 11.03 7.79 22.80
N GLU A 175 12.25 8.20 22.48
CA GLU A 175 12.51 9.44 21.73
C GLU A 175 11.98 9.34 20.29
N PHE A 176 12.20 8.21 19.64
CA PHE A 176 11.73 7.96 18.28
C PHE A 176 10.22 8.15 18.14
N LEU A 177 9.44 7.76 19.14
CA LEU A 177 7.98 7.94 19.12
C LEU A 177 7.55 9.41 19.11
N GLN A 178 8.45 10.36 19.46
CA GLN A 178 8.15 11.78 19.55
C GLN A 178 8.53 12.60 18.29
N ILE A 179 9.25 12.00 17.33
CA ILE A 179 9.87 12.76 16.21
C ILE A 179 8.87 13.46 15.29
N ARG A 180 7.63 13.03 15.25
CA ARG A 180 6.57 13.64 14.43
C ARG A 180 5.75 14.69 15.18
N ARG A 181 6.04 14.93 16.44
CA ARG A 181 5.35 15.96 17.23
C ARG A 181 6.10 17.29 17.09
N PRO A 182 5.40 18.41 16.75
CA PRO A 182 6.04 19.73 16.61
C PRO A 182 6.28 20.37 17.99
N LYS A 183 6.98 19.66 18.87
CA LYS A 183 7.29 20.09 20.24
C LYS A 183 8.75 19.78 20.56
N GLY A 184 9.38 20.64 21.37
CA GLY A 184 10.75 20.47 21.82
C GLY A 184 11.78 20.96 20.81
N ASP A 185 12.97 20.38 20.84
CA ASP A 185 14.09 20.76 19.99
C ASP A 185 13.80 20.47 18.52
N VAL A 186 13.81 21.51 17.69
CA VAL A 186 13.57 21.41 16.24
C VAL A 186 14.56 20.48 15.57
N ASN A 187 15.79 20.39 16.08
CA ASN A 187 16.83 19.50 15.52
C ASN A 187 16.55 18.01 15.78
N ARG A 188 15.58 17.72 16.63
CA ARG A 188 15.19 16.34 16.96
C ARG A 188 13.76 16.02 16.49
N GLN A 189 13.24 16.81 15.57
CA GLN A 189 11.93 16.61 14.93
C GLN A 189 12.09 16.21 13.48
N CYS A 190 11.30 15.25 13.02
CA CYS A 190 11.30 14.74 11.66
C CYS A 190 9.87 14.74 11.09
N LEU A 191 9.35 15.92 10.81
CA LEU A 191 7.95 16.12 10.43
C LEU A 191 7.62 15.65 8.99
N ASN A 192 8.64 15.46 8.15
CA ASN A 192 8.49 15.00 6.77
C ASN A 192 8.67 13.49 6.62
N LEU A 193 9.07 12.79 7.68
CA LEU A 193 9.20 11.34 7.70
C LEU A 193 7.99 10.68 8.36
N HIS A 194 7.55 9.58 7.78
CA HIS A 194 6.66 8.63 8.44
C HIS A 194 7.48 7.70 9.34
N GLN A 195 6.85 7.03 10.27
CA GLN A 195 7.54 6.15 11.22
C GLN A 195 6.82 4.81 11.39
N CYS A 196 7.60 3.76 11.60
CA CYS A 196 7.12 2.42 11.87
C CYS A 196 7.88 1.81 13.04
N VAL A 197 7.17 1.16 13.94
CA VAL A 197 7.76 0.40 15.05
C VAL A 197 7.71 -1.08 14.71
N VAL A 198 8.85 -1.76 14.81
CA VAL A 198 9.00 -3.18 14.56
C VAL A 198 8.89 -3.92 15.91
N ILE A 199 7.84 -4.71 16.08
CA ILE A 199 7.49 -5.39 17.33
C ILE A 199 7.71 -6.89 17.19
N ASP A 200 8.39 -7.49 18.16
CA ASP A 200 8.60 -8.93 18.24
C ASP A 200 7.63 -9.62 19.20
N ASP A 201 7.58 -10.94 19.16
CA ASP A 201 6.72 -11.74 20.04
C ASP A 201 7.13 -11.63 21.52
N THR A 202 8.42 -11.44 21.80
CA THR A 202 8.92 -11.23 23.17
C THR A 202 8.26 -10.01 23.80
N PHE A 203 8.16 -8.92 23.06
CA PHE A 203 7.46 -7.72 23.55
C PHE A 203 5.98 -7.98 23.78
N MET A 204 5.30 -8.68 22.85
CA MET A 204 3.88 -9.02 23.01
C MET A 204 3.63 -9.94 24.20
N ASP A 205 4.52 -10.89 24.45
CA ASP A 205 4.45 -11.77 25.64
C ASP A 205 4.63 -10.97 26.94
N LYS A 206 5.54 -10.00 26.95
CA LYS A 206 5.71 -9.10 28.11
C LYS A 206 4.46 -8.25 28.37
N LEU A 207 3.75 -7.83 27.31
CA LEU A 207 2.47 -7.13 27.47
C LEU A 207 1.42 -8.03 28.15
N GLU A 208 1.30 -9.27 27.72
CA GLU A 208 0.37 -10.23 28.33
C GLU A 208 0.72 -10.50 29.79
N ASN A 209 2.01 -10.53 30.13
CA ASN A 209 2.52 -10.70 31.50
C ASN A 209 2.55 -9.38 32.29
N LYS A 210 1.98 -8.32 31.76
CA LYS A 210 1.84 -7.01 32.40
C LYS A 210 3.15 -6.38 32.87
N ASP A 211 4.23 -6.58 32.10
CA ASP A 211 5.51 -5.93 32.35
C ASP A 211 5.34 -4.40 32.31
N PRO A 212 5.70 -3.67 33.38
CA PRO A 212 5.42 -2.24 33.49
C PRO A 212 6.06 -1.40 32.39
N LYS A 213 7.30 -1.70 32.01
CA LYS A 213 8.01 -0.97 30.93
C LYS A 213 7.34 -1.19 29.58
N SER A 214 6.99 -2.43 29.27
CA SER A 214 6.32 -2.78 28.03
C SER A 214 4.93 -2.15 27.94
N LEU A 215 4.18 -2.14 29.02
CA LEU A 215 2.87 -1.47 29.09
C LEU A 215 2.99 0.03 28.85
N LYS A 216 4.01 0.67 29.41
CA LYS A 216 4.28 2.11 29.20
C LYS A 216 4.57 2.41 27.73
N ILE A 217 5.45 1.65 27.10
CA ILE A 217 5.81 1.82 25.68
C ILE A 217 4.59 1.56 24.79
N TRP A 218 3.85 0.51 25.07
CA TRP A 218 2.62 0.20 24.34
C TRP A 218 1.59 1.33 24.42
N GLY A 219 1.39 1.87 25.61
CA GLY A 219 0.52 3.04 25.83
C GLY A 219 0.97 4.24 25.01
N GLU A 220 2.28 4.52 24.96
CA GLU A 220 2.82 5.62 24.14
C GLU A 220 2.65 5.37 22.63
N ILE A 221 2.81 4.13 22.17
CA ILE A 221 2.55 3.77 20.76
C ILE A 221 1.10 4.06 20.41
N LEU A 222 0.15 3.56 21.18
CA LEU A 222 -1.28 3.74 20.91
C LEU A 222 -1.69 5.21 21.00
N LYS A 223 -1.20 5.94 21.98
CA LYS A 223 -1.44 7.38 22.13
C LYS A 223 -0.92 8.16 20.93
N THR A 224 0.31 7.87 20.49
CA THR A 224 0.92 8.52 19.33
C THR A 224 0.15 8.18 18.05
N ARG A 225 -0.31 6.95 17.89
CA ARG A 225 -1.17 6.55 16.78
C ARG A 225 -2.50 7.31 16.77
N LEU A 226 -3.12 7.49 17.91
CA LEU A 226 -4.36 8.26 18.03
C LEU A 226 -4.15 9.73 17.71
N GLU A 227 -3.05 10.33 18.16
CA GLU A 227 -2.78 11.75 17.98
C GLU A 227 -2.27 12.11 16.58
N THR A 228 -1.44 11.25 15.98
CA THR A 228 -0.74 11.55 14.72
C THR A 228 -1.08 10.59 13.57
N GLY A 229 -1.71 9.46 13.84
CA GLY A 229 -1.94 8.38 12.88
C GLY A 229 -0.83 7.38 12.78
N GLU A 230 0.31 7.66 13.34
CA GLU A 230 1.55 6.88 13.31
C GLU A 230 2.10 6.73 14.73
N PRO A 231 3.01 5.80 15.01
CA PRO A 231 3.74 4.96 14.05
C PRO A 231 2.88 3.86 13.43
N TYR A 232 3.29 3.39 12.25
CA TYR A 232 2.85 2.10 11.72
C TYR A 232 3.40 1.00 12.62
N ILE A 233 2.85 -0.20 12.52
CA ILE A 233 3.31 -1.36 13.29
C ILE A 233 3.66 -2.49 12.34
N MET A 234 4.82 -3.10 12.54
CA MET A 234 5.24 -4.33 11.88
C MET A 234 5.42 -5.41 12.94
N PHE A 235 4.73 -6.52 12.78
CA PHE A 235 4.89 -7.69 13.64
C PHE A 235 5.93 -8.62 13.02
N GLU A 236 7.17 -8.46 13.46
CA GLU A 236 8.36 -9.09 12.87
C GLU A 236 8.25 -10.62 12.83
N ASP A 237 7.82 -11.24 13.92
CA ASP A 237 7.72 -12.70 14.01
C ASP A 237 6.57 -13.26 13.19
N ASN A 238 5.45 -12.54 13.07
CA ASN A 238 4.36 -12.93 12.17
C ASN A 238 4.84 -12.99 10.72
N ILE A 239 5.68 -12.05 10.32
CA ILE A 239 6.29 -12.05 8.99
C ILE A 239 7.27 -13.22 8.84
N ASN A 240 8.24 -13.32 9.73
CA ASN A 240 9.34 -14.27 9.58
C ASN A 240 8.94 -15.73 9.82
N ASN A 241 7.93 -15.99 10.64
CA ASN A 241 7.37 -17.33 10.82
C ASN A 241 6.58 -17.80 9.58
N ALA A 242 6.06 -16.87 8.79
CA ALA A 242 5.30 -17.14 7.57
C ALA A 242 6.10 -16.85 6.29
N ASN A 243 7.41 -16.70 6.36
CA ASN A 243 8.24 -16.47 5.20
C ASN A 243 8.12 -17.60 4.18
N PRO A 244 8.14 -17.29 2.87
CA PRO A 244 8.19 -18.30 1.81
C PRO A 244 9.42 -19.19 1.93
N GLU A 245 9.32 -20.39 1.30
CA GLU A 245 10.41 -21.36 1.27
C GLU A 245 11.73 -20.77 0.78
N ALA A 246 11.68 -19.91 -0.23
CA ALA A 246 12.87 -19.23 -0.75
C ALA A 246 13.66 -18.49 0.34
N TYR A 247 12.96 -17.80 1.23
CA TYR A 247 13.60 -17.06 2.33
C TYR A 247 14.08 -18.00 3.44
N LYS A 248 13.31 -19.03 3.76
CA LYS A 248 13.71 -20.03 4.76
C LYS A 248 14.97 -20.77 4.33
N LYS A 249 15.06 -21.19 3.07
CA LYS A 249 16.23 -21.90 2.50
C LYS A 249 17.49 -21.04 2.53
N ASN A 250 17.37 -19.74 2.32
CA ASN A 250 18.50 -18.81 2.26
C ASN A 250 18.74 -18.08 3.59
N ASN A 251 18.00 -18.44 4.64
CA ASN A 251 18.07 -17.77 5.95
C ASN A 251 17.90 -16.26 5.87
N LEU A 252 16.96 -15.80 5.04
CA LEU A 252 16.66 -14.38 4.87
C LEU A 252 15.50 -14.00 5.79
N LYS A 253 15.72 -12.97 6.61
CA LYS A 253 14.72 -12.46 7.54
C LYS A 253 14.37 -11.02 7.23
N VAL A 254 13.10 -10.68 7.37
CA VAL A 254 12.56 -9.34 7.16
C VAL A 254 12.72 -8.55 8.46
N SER A 255 13.28 -7.36 8.38
CA SER A 255 13.54 -6.49 9.54
C SER A 255 12.86 -5.12 9.45
N MET A 256 12.25 -4.81 8.31
CA MET A 256 11.59 -3.53 8.06
C MET A 256 10.52 -3.67 6.99
N THR A 257 9.67 -2.67 6.87
CA THR A 257 8.65 -2.60 5.81
C THR A 257 8.79 -1.30 5.02
N ASN A 258 8.00 -1.17 3.97
CA ASN A 258 7.94 0.06 3.15
C ASN A 258 7.06 1.14 3.80
N ILE A 259 6.94 2.26 3.10
CA ILE A 259 6.17 3.41 3.56
C ILE A 259 4.66 3.12 3.72
N CYS A 260 4.12 2.17 2.95
CA CYS A 260 2.69 1.79 2.99
C CYS A 260 2.43 0.45 3.68
N THR A 261 3.46 -0.19 4.20
CA THR A 261 3.43 -1.40 5.05
C THR A 261 2.98 -2.70 4.38
N GLU A 262 2.83 -2.75 3.04
CA GLU A 262 2.48 -4.00 2.35
C GLU A 262 3.68 -4.85 1.94
N ILE A 263 4.90 -4.31 2.00
CA ILE A 263 6.12 -5.00 1.57
C ILE A 263 6.80 -5.69 2.76
N ALA A 264 7.09 -6.97 2.60
CA ALA A 264 7.77 -7.79 3.58
C ALA A 264 8.95 -8.51 2.93
N LEU A 265 10.03 -7.77 2.64
CA LEU A 265 11.19 -8.25 1.92
C LEU A 265 12.49 -8.04 2.70
N TYR A 266 13.49 -8.86 2.39
CA TYR A 266 14.81 -8.83 3.00
C TYR A 266 15.60 -7.59 2.61
N THR A 267 16.30 -7.04 3.58
CA THR A 267 17.26 -5.95 3.40
C THR A 267 18.53 -6.19 4.22
N ASP A 268 19.66 -5.71 3.72
CA ASP A 268 20.91 -5.50 4.45
C ASP A 268 21.65 -4.32 3.82
N GLU A 269 22.90 -4.07 4.21
CA GLU A 269 23.68 -2.95 3.69
C GLU A 269 23.91 -3.00 2.17
N LEU A 270 23.85 -4.20 1.57
CA LEU A 270 24.08 -4.43 0.14
C LEU A 270 22.81 -4.75 -0.64
N HIS A 271 21.70 -4.96 0.05
CA HIS A 271 20.44 -5.37 -0.55
C HIS A 271 19.32 -4.42 -0.10
N SER A 272 18.86 -3.61 -1.04
CA SER A 272 17.69 -2.74 -0.85
C SER A 272 16.52 -3.33 -1.63
N PHE A 273 15.38 -3.51 -0.97
CA PHE A 273 14.25 -4.11 -1.68
C PHE A 273 13.58 -3.14 -2.64
N ILE A 274 13.00 -3.72 -3.68
CA ILE A 274 12.01 -3.06 -4.52
C ILE A 274 10.79 -3.96 -4.62
N CYS A 275 9.62 -3.36 -4.88
CA CYS A 275 8.47 -4.13 -5.27
C CYS A 275 7.66 -3.40 -6.34
N CYS A 276 7.32 -4.11 -7.40
CA CYS A 276 6.41 -3.64 -8.41
C CYS A 276 5.00 -4.14 -8.12
N LEU A 277 4.04 -3.23 -8.22
CA LEU A 277 2.67 -3.46 -7.78
C LEU A 277 1.68 -3.25 -8.92
N SER A 278 0.63 -4.03 -8.93
CA SER A 278 -0.59 -3.80 -9.69
C SER A 278 -1.75 -4.49 -8.99
N SER A 279 -2.97 -4.03 -9.26
CA SER A 279 -4.14 -4.49 -8.55
C SER A 279 -5.17 -5.12 -9.49
N LEU A 280 -5.81 -6.19 -9.02
CA LEU A 280 -6.95 -6.81 -9.67
C LEU A 280 -8.23 -6.18 -9.16
N ASN A 281 -9.13 -5.80 -10.05
CA ASN A 281 -10.38 -5.12 -9.68
C ASN A 281 -11.45 -6.10 -9.25
N LEU A 282 -11.64 -6.25 -7.94
CA LEU A 282 -12.65 -7.14 -7.37
C LEU A 282 -14.09 -6.67 -7.64
N ALA A 283 -14.31 -5.38 -7.94
CA ALA A 283 -15.62 -4.90 -8.35
C ALA A 283 -16.08 -5.56 -9.66
N ARG A 284 -15.15 -6.13 -10.42
CA ARG A 284 -15.40 -6.84 -11.67
C ARG A 284 -15.09 -8.35 -11.57
N TRP A 285 -15.04 -8.87 -10.34
CA TRP A 285 -14.76 -10.27 -10.07
C TRP A 285 -15.60 -11.22 -10.91
N ASP A 286 -16.89 -11.01 -11.01
CA ASP A 286 -17.79 -11.88 -11.77
C ASP A 286 -17.48 -11.89 -13.27
N GLU A 287 -16.86 -10.83 -13.81
CA GLU A 287 -16.46 -10.76 -15.21
C GLU A 287 -15.20 -11.59 -15.50
N TRP A 288 -14.25 -11.64 -14.57
CA TRP A 288 -12.95 -12.24 -14.85
C TRP A 288 -12.64 -13.54 -14.09
N LYS A 289 -13.39 -13.88 -13.07
CA LYS A 289 -13.08 -15.09 -12.26
C LYS A 289 -13.00 -16.38 -13.08
N ASP A 290 -13.86 -16.56 -14.06
CA ASP A 290 -13.92 -17.74 -14.94
C ASP A 290 -13.41 -17.44 -16.35
N PHE A 291 -13.00 -16.21 -16.63
CA PHE A 291 -12.55 -15.79 -17.95
C PHE A 291 -11.16 -16.36 -18.25
N LYS A 292 -11.00 -16.86 -19.48
CA LYS A 292 -9.71 -17.28 -20.04
C LYS A 292 -9.38 -16.38 -21.23
N PHE A 293 -8.19 -15.78 -21.20
CA PHE A 293 -7.67 -15.06 -22.35
C PHE A 293 -7.44 -16.03 -23.52
N GLU A 294 -7.18 -15.51 -24.70
CA GLU A 294 -6.97 -16.29 -25.91
C GLU A 294 -5.93 -17.41 -25.75
N ASN A 295 -4.89 -17.19 -24.95
CA ASN A 295 -3.85 -18.17 -24.65
C ASN A 295 -4.18 -19.12 -23.48
N GLY A 296 -5.40 -19.03 -22.92
CA GLY A 296 -5.84 -19.87 -21.81
C GLY A 296 -5.50 -19.36 -20.42
N MET A 297 -4.80 -18.23 -20.29
CA MET A 297 -4.46 -17.64 -18.98
C MET A 297 -5.69 -17.03 -18.29
N THR A 298 -5.73 -17.14 -16.96
CA THR A 298 -6.62 -16.36 -16.12
C THR A 298 -6.06 -14.95 -15.90
N LEU A 299 -6.88 -14.03 -15.40
CA LEU A 299 -6.42 -12.68 -15.10
C LEU A 299 -5.29 -12.65 -14.05
N PRO A 300 -5.36 -13.38 -12.91
CA PRO A 300 -4.23 -13.41 -11.98
C PRO A 300 -2.94 -13.95 -12.60
N GLU A 301 -3.01 -15.00 -13.43
CA GLU A 301 -1.84 -15.46 -14.17
C GLU A 301 -1.24 -14.36 -15.03
N LEU A 302 -2.08 -13.68 -15.79
CA LEU A 302 -1.66 -12.59 -16.68
C LEU A 302 -1.00 -11.44 -15.88
N SER A 303 -1.55 -11.11 -14.71
CA SER A 303 -0.98 -10.08 -13.83
C SER A 303 0.44 -10.43 -13.35
N CYS A 304 0.71 -11.69 -13.08
CA CYS A 304 2.04 -12.17 -12.71
C CYS A 304 3.04 -12.00 -13.88
N TRP A 305 2.64 -12.36 -15.08
CA TRP A 305 3.45 -12.10 -16.27
C TRP A 305 3.69 -10.62 -16.49
N PHE A 306 2.68 -9.80 -16.32
CA PHE A 306 2.78 -8.35 -16.46
C PHE A 306 3.82 -7.77 -15.47
N LEU A 307 3.75 -8.13 -14.19
CA LEU A 307 4.68 -7.63 -13.17
C LEU A 307 6.11 -8.14 -13.38
N GLU A 308 6.31 -9.34 -13.91
CA GLU A 308 7.65 -9.80 -14.33
C GLU A 308 8.21 -8.88 -15.42
N GLY A 309 7.38 -8.44 -16.34
CA GLY A 309 7.77 -7.46 -17.38
C GLY A 309 8.13 -6.09 -16.79
N VAL A 310 7.37 -5.62 -15.81
CA VAL A 310 7.63 -4.36 -15.10
C VAL A 310 8.94 -4.45 -14.32
N LEU A 311 9.17 -5.56 -13.63
CA LEU A 311 10.40 -5.81 -12.89
C LEU A 311 11.62 -5.82 -13.81
N GLN A 312 11.52 -6.49 -14.96
CA GLN A 312 12.60 -6.53 -15.94
C GLN A 312 12.90 -5.16 -16.54
N GLU A 313 11.87 -4.35 -16.80
CA GLU A 313 12.04 -2.95 -17.21
C GLU A 313 12.86 -2.18 -16.19
N PHE A 314 12.53 -2.31 -14.91
CA PHE A 314 13.28 -1.68 -13.83
C PHE A 314 14.75 -2.12 -13.82
N ILE A 315 15.02 -3.42 -13.82
CA ILE A 315 16.39 -3.95 -13.79
C ILE A 315 17.20 -3.44 -14.96
N ASP A 316 16.67 -3.51 -16.17
CA ASP A 316 17.37 -3.10 -17.40
C ASP A 316 17.69 -1.60 -17.41
N ARG A 317 16.82 -0.77 -16.86
CA ARG A 317 17.01 0.67 -16.79
C ARG A 317 17.90 1.09 -15.63
N ALA A 318 17.78 0.43 -14.49
CA ALA A 318 18.45 0.82 -13.24
C ALA A 318 19.90 0.34 -13.16
N LYS A 319 20.27 -0.73 -13.86
CA LYS A 319 21.60 -1.38 -13.75
C LYS A 319 22.79 -0.45 -14.01
N ASN A 320 22.59 0.63 -14.74
CA ASN A 320 23.64 1.60 -15.07
C ASN A 320 23.49 2.94 -14.33
N ILE A 321 22.58 3.03 -13.37
CA ILE A 321 22.32 4.24 -12.60
C ILE A 321 23.04 4.15 -11.26
N LYS A 322 23.88 5.14 -10.97
CA LYS A 322 24.62 5.22 -9.70
C LYS A 322 23.66 5.30 -8.51
N PHE A 323 23.98 4.62 -7.44
CA PHE A 323 23.19 4.48 -6.21
C PHE A 323 21.91 3.62 -6.35
N MET A 324 21.81 2.84 -7.42
CA MET A 324 20.73 1.86 -7.58
C MET A 324 21.26 0.41 -7.58
N GLU A 325 22.53 0.20 -7.32
CA GLU A 325 23.17 -1.11 -7.35
C GLU A 325 22.54 -2.08 -6.34
N ASN A 326 22.22 -1.61 -5.14
CA ASN A 326 21.61 -2.44 -4.09
C ASN A 326 20.19 -2.89 -4.46
N THR A 327 19.41 -2.01 -5.09
CA THR A 327 18.05 -2.34 -5.56
C THR A 327 18.08 -3.33 -6.71
N VAL A 328 19.01 -3.15 -7.66
CA VAL A 328 19.17 -4.09 -8.79
C VAL A 328 19.61 -5.46 -8.30
N ARG A 329 20.50 -5.52 -7.31
CA ARG A 329 20.98 -6.77 -6.72
C ARG A 329 19.82 -7.56 -6.10
N SER A 330 19.04 -6.93 -5.25
CA SER A 330 17.85 -7.56 -4.63
C SER A 330 16.82 -7.98 -5.67
N ALA A 331 16.51 -7.09 -6.61
CA ALA A 331 15.54 -7.38 -7.67
C ALA A 331 15.97 -8.58 -8.51
N THR A 332 17.25 -8.70 -8.83
CA THR A 332 17.80 -9.79 -9.63
C THR A 332 17.79 -11.12 -8.87
N LYS A 333 18.17 -11.09 -7.58
CA LYS A 333 18.28 -12.30 -6.76
C LYS A 333 16.93 -12.89 -6.35
N GLY A 334 15.94 -12.05 -6.08
CA GLY A 334 14.65 -12.49 -5.53
C GLY A 334 13.48 -12.36 -6.49
N ARG A 335 13.51 -11.38 -7.36
CA ARG A 335 12.44 -11.07 -8.32
C ARG A 335 11.05 -11.01 -7.66
N ALA A 336 10.96 -10.39 -6.48
CA ALA A 336 9.68 -10.25 -5.78
C ALA A 336 8.71 -9.34 -6.54
N ILE A 337 7.45 -9.73 -6.56
CA ILE A 337 6.34 -8.95 -7.12
C ILE A 337 5.22 -8.81 -6.09
N GLY A 338 4.29 -7.90 -6.34
CA GLY A 338 3.17 -7.65 -5.43
C GLY A 338 1.85 -7.48 -6.17
N VAL A 339 1.17 -8.56 -6.45
CA VAL A 339 -0.21 -8.51 -6.94
C VAL A 339 -1.11 -8.14 -5.77
N GLY A 340 -1.89 -7.09 -5.92
CA GLY A 340 -2.87 -6.65 -4.95
C GLY A 340 -4.28 -6.65 -5.52
N VAL A 341 -5.19 -6.02 -4.80
CA VAL A 341 -6.59 -5.90 -5.20
C VAL A 341 -7.10 -4.49 -4.89
N LEU A 342 -8.20 -4.12 -5.55
CA LEU A 342 -9.02 -2.97 -5.18
C LEU A 342 -10.49 -3.31 -5.41
N GLY A 343 -11.39 -2.48 -4.89
CA GLY A 343 -12.82 -2.67 -5.13
C GLY A 343 -13.50 -3.72 -4.25
N TRP A 344 -12.87 -4.17 -3.17
CA TRP A 344 -13.44 -5.20 -2.29
C TRP A 344 -14.80 -4.80 -1.71
N HIS A 345 -14.89 -3.63 -1.08
CA HIS A 345 -16.16 -3.16 -0.50
C HIS A 345 -17.23 -2.92 -1.57
N THR A 346 -16.82 -2.35 -2.70
CA THR A 346 -17.71 -2.16 -3.87
C THR A 346 -18.31 -3.50 -4.32
N PHE A 347 -17.50 -4.54 -4.41
CA PHE A 347 -17.98 -5.90 -4.74
C PHE A 347 -19.05 -6.37 -3.76
N LEU A 348 -18.81 -6.24 -2.45
CA LEU A 348 -19.78 -6.64 -1.43
C LEU A 348 -21.08 -5.86 -1.56
N GLN A 349 -21.00 -4.57 -1.80
CA GLN A 349 -22.18 -3.71 -1.99
C GLN A 349 -22.98 -4.10 -3.24
N GLN A 350 -22.30 -4.44 -4.33
CA GLN A 350 -22.95 -4.96 -5.55
C GLN A 350 -23.74 -6.24 -5.27
N LYS A 351 -23.26 -7.06 -4.36
CA LYS A 351 -23.93 -8.31 -3.93
C LYS A 351 -24.97 -8.10 -2.84
N GLY A 352 -25.15 -6.88 -2.37
CA GLY A 352 -26.05 -6.59 -1.26
C GLY A 352 -25.57 -7.18 0.07
N LEU A 353 -24.26 -7.31 0.26
CA LEU A 353 -23.63 -7.91 1.43
C LEU A 353 -23.00 -6.86 2.34
N PRO A 354 -23.16 -6.98 3.67
CA PRO A 354 -22.39 -6.15 4.60
C PRO A 354 -20.89 -6.48 4.53
N PHE A 355 -20.05 -5.53 4.94
CA PHE A 355 -18.59 -5.68 4.92
C PHE A 355 -18.13 -6.83 5.81
N VAL A 356 -18.78 -7.05 6.94
CA VAL A 356 -18.44 -8.10 7.91
C VAL A 356 -19.51 -9.20 7.90
N GLY A 357 -19.11 -10.42 8.25
CA GLY A 357 -20.00 -11.57 8.32
C GLY A 357 -19.45 -12.79 7.58
N ILE A 358 -20.21 -13.88 7.67
CA ILE A 358 -19.80 -15.19 7.11
C ILE A 358 -19.63 -15.12 5.60
N GLN A 359 -20.54 -14.44 4.90
CA GLN A 359 -20.48 -14.35 3.43
C GLN A 359 -19.27 -13.55 2.96
N ALA A 360 -18.99 -12.40 3.59
CA ALA A 360 -17.79 -11.63 3.28
C ALA A 360 -16.51 -12.42 3.57
N SER A 361 -16.46 -13.14 4.69
CA SER A 361 -15.34 -14.01 5.04
C SER A 361 -15.14 -15.14 4.04
N SER A 362 -16.22 -15.76 3.56
CA SER A 362 -16.17 -16.79 2.52
C SER A 362 -15.63 -16.25 1.20
N TYR A 363 -16.12 -15.10 0.77
CA TYR A 363 -15.65 -14.48 -0.48
C TYR A 363 -14.18 -14.08 -0.39
N THR A 364 -13.74 -13.47 0.71
CA THR A 364 -12.35 -13.06 0.84
C THR A 364 -11.40 -14.27 0.80
N ARG A 365 -11.77 -15.37 1.45
CA ARG A 365 -11.00 -16.62 1.40
C ARG A 365 -10.94 -17.18 -0.03
N MET A 366 -12.08 -17.32 -0.67
CA MET A 366 -12.18 -17.88 -2.02
C MET A 366 -11.39 -17.04 -3.04
N MET A 367 -11.51 -15.71 -2.99
CA MET A 367 -10.84 -14.80 -3.91
C MET A 367 -9.33 -14.85 -3.74
N PHE A 368 -8.84 -14.73 -2.52
CA PHE A 368 -7.39 -14.69 -2.26
C PHE A 368 -6.74 -16.06 -2.48
N GLU A 369 -7.42 -17.15 -2.15
CA GLU A 369 -6.94 -18.49 -2.49
C GLU A 369 -6.82 -18.67 -4.01
N PHE A 370 -7.82 -18.27 -4.77
CA PHE A 370 -7.81 -18.34 -6.24
C PHE A 370 -6.68 -17.49 -6.82
N ILE A 371 -6.54 -16.25 -6.39
CA ILE A 371 -5.49 -15.34 -6.87
C ILE A 371 -4.11 -15.91 -6.56
N GLU A 372 -3.87 -16.38 -5.35
CA GLU A 372 -2.61 -17.02 -4.96
C GLU A 372 -2.27 -18.20 -5.85
N GLN A 373 -3.20 -19.14 -6.01
CA GLN A 373 -2.98 -20.35 -6.81
C GLN A 373 -2.63 -20.03 -8.27
N GLU A 374 -3.35 -19.10 -8.87
CA GLU A 374 -3.15 -18.71 -10.26
C GLU A 374 -1.84 -17.93 -10.46
N VAL A 375 -1.48 -17.05 -9.52
CA VAL A 375 -0.22 -16.33 -9.57
C VAL A 375 0.97 -17.29 -9.38
N LEU A 376 0.87 -18.22 -8.44
CA LEU A 376 1.91 -19.26 -8.25
C LEU A 376 2.09 -20.14 -9.48
N LYS A 377 1.00 -20.49 -10.16
CA LYS A 377 1.07 -21.24 -11.43
C LYS A 377 1.86 -20.47 -12.48
N ALA A 378 1.58 -19.18 -12.65
CA ALA A 378 2.32 -18.33 -13.57
C ALA A 378 3.79 -18.20 -13.17
N SER A 379 4.08 -18.08 -11.87
CA SER A 379 5.46 -18.05 -11.36
C SER A 379 6.23 -19.33 -11.67
N ARG A 380 5.59 -20.49 -11.56
CA ARG A 380 6.17 -21.80 -11.99
C ARG A 380 6.43 -21.84 -13.49
N ASP A 381 5.49 -21.40 -14.29
CA ASP A 381 5.63 -21.38 -15.76
C ASP A 381 6.77 -20.44 -16.18
N GLN A 382 6.92 -19.30 -15.51
CA GLN A 382 8.01 -18.36 -15.74
C GLN A 382 9.37 -18.93 -15.31
N ALA A 383 9.42 -19.65 -14.21
CA ALA A 383 10.64 -20.34 -13.78
C ALA A 383 11.10 -21.39 -14.79
N ALA A 384 10.15 -22.12 -15.38
CA ALA A 384 10.44 -23.09 -16.44
C ALA A 384 10.99 -22.40 -17.71
N LEU A 385 10.49 -21.20 -18.04
CA LEU A 385 10.89 -20.46 -19.23
C LEU A 385 12.16 -19.64 -19.03
N TYR A 386 12.27 -18.91 -17.93
CA TYR A 386 13.37 -17.95 -17.68
C TYR A 386 14.39 -18.44 -16.64
N GLY A 387 14.08 -19.50 -15.92
CA GLY A 387 14.90 -20.02 -14.82
C GLY A 387 14.49 -19.47 -13.46
N GLU A 388 15.01 -20.11 -12.42
CA GLU A 388 14.85 -19.69 -11.04
C GLU A 388 15.96 -18.68 -10.69
N PRO A 389 15.62 -17.50 -10.12
CA PRO A 389 16.67 -16.59 -9.64
C PRO A 389 17.40 -17.18 -8.43
N GLU A 390 18.50 -16.55 -8.03
CA GLU A 390 19.40 -17.08 -6.98
C GLU A 390 18.65 -17.51 -5.71
N TRP A 391 17.78 -16.63 -5.17
CA TRP A 391 17.07 -16.94 -3.93
C TRP A 391 15.92 -17.94 -4.10
N CYS A 392 15.51 -18.22 -5.32
CA CYS A 392 14.44 -19.17 -5.63
C CYS A 392 14.96 -20.56 -6.05
N LYS A 393 16.27 -20.79 -6.06
CA LYS A 393 16.84 -22.08 -6.49
C LYS A 393 16.25 -23.24 -5.71
N GLY A 394 15.71 -24.22 -6.43
CA GLY A 394 15.09 -25.41 -5.86
C GLY A 394 13.63 -25.24 -5.43
N THR A 395 13.03 -24.06 -5.59
CA THR A 395 11.61 -23.81 -5.27
C THR A 395 10.67 -24.07 -6.42
N GLY A 396 11.18 -24.05 -7.65
CA GLY A 396 10.35 -24.13 -8.87
C GLY A 396 9.64 -22.81 -9.21
N LEU A 397 9.97 -21.71 -8.53
CA LEU A 397 9.31 -20.41 -8.69
C LEU A 397 10.25 -19.35 -9.30
N ARG A 398 9.66 -18.41 -10.04
CA ARG A 398 10.38 -17.25 -10.59
C ARG A 398 10.52 -16.12 -9.57
N HIS A 399 9.63 -16.05 -8.59
CA HIS A 399 9.56 -14.96 -7.60
C HIS A 399 9.63 -15.51 -6.19
N THR A 400 10.29 -14.80 -5.27
CA THR A 400 10.28 -15.14 -3.85
C THR A 400 8.91 -14.85 -3.23
N HIS A 401 8.30 -13.77 -3.64
CA HIS A 401 7.01 -13.29 -3.15
C HIS A 401 6.11 -12.85 -4.32
N HIS A 402 4.79 -12.89 -4.11
CA HIS A 402 3.81 -12.76 -5.19
C HIS A 402 2.70 -11.75 -4.92
N LEU A 403 2.21 -11.62 -3.69
CA LEU A 403 1.05 -10.78 -3.34
C LEU A 403 1.43 -9.74 -2.28
N ALA A 404 0.97 -8.51 -2.51
CA ALA A 404 1.16 -7.38 -1.58
C ALA A 404 0.04 -6.35 -1.82
N PRO A 405 -1.14 -6.49 -1.19
CA PRO A 405 -2.20 -5.50 -1.32
C PRO A 405 -1.81 -4.15 -0.76
N ALA A 406 -1.65 -3.18 -1.66
CA ALA A 406 -1.32 -1.79 -1.39
C ALA A 406 -2.58 -0.96 -1.09
N PRO A 407 -2.47 0.29 -0.60
CA PRO A 407 -3.64 1.11 -0.26
C PRO A 407 -4.52 1.49 -1.44
N THR A 408 -3.97 1.72 -2.61
CA THR A 408 -4.62 1.99 -3.91
C THR A 408 -5.65 3.14 -3.95
N VAL A 409 -5.51 4.17 -3.11
CA VAL A 409 -6.52 5.25 -3.03
C VAL A 409 -6.65 6.00 -4.36
N SER A 410 -5.54 6.46 -4.93
CA SER A 410 -5.55 7.16 -6.24
C SER A 410 -5.99 6.24 -7.37
N ASN A 411 -5.49 5.00 -7.38
CA ASN A 411 -5.84 4.02 -8.41
C ASN A 411 -7.32 3.65 -8.40
N ALA A 412 -7.92 3.56 -7.22
CA ALA A 412 -9.35 3.29 -7.07
C ALA A 412 -10.20 4.40 -7.70
N HIS A 413 -9.82 5.66 -7.53
CA HIS A 413 -10.49 6.79 -8.19
C HIS A 413 -10.34 6.73 -9.71
N ILE A 414 -9.13 6.45 -10.21
CA ILE A 414 -8.85 6.31 -11.63
C ILE A 414 -9.62 5.13 -12.23
N SER A 415 -9.81 4.07 -11.47
CA SER A 415 -10.53 2.85 -11.88
C SER A 415 -12.06 2.99 -11.81
N GLY A 416 -12.59 4.19 -11.94
CA GLY A 416 -14.02 4.46 -11.96
C GLY A 416 -14.63 4.69 -10.59
N GLY A 417 -13.81 4.99 -9.57
CA GLY A 417 -14.29 5.34 -8.24
C GLY A 417 -14.78 4.17 -7.41
N VAL A 418 -14.18 2.99 -7.60
CA VAL A 418 -14.41 1.83 -6.74
C VAL A 418 -13.75 2.03 -5.37
N SER A 419 -14.11 1.19 -4.40
CA SER A 419 -13.51 1.25 -3.07
C SER A 419 -12.00 0.94 -3.11
N PRO A 420 -11.17 1.57 -2.26
CA PRO A 420 -9.73 1.36 -2.29
C PRO A 420 -9.35 0.01 -1.66
N SER A 421 -8.49 -0.75 -2.34
CA SER A 421 -7.90 -1.99 -1.82
C SER A 421 -8.92 -2.91 -1.15
N ILE A 422 -8.61 -3.33 0.06
CA ILE A 422 -9.46 -4.20 0.90
C ILE A 422 -10.26 -3.38 1.92
N GLU A 423 -10.25 -2.06 1.84
CA GLU A 423 -10.83 -1.19 2.85
C GLU A 423 -12.31 -0.91 2.64
N PRO A 424 -13.04 -0.62 3.74
CA PRO A 424 -14.36 -0.03 3.65
C PRO A 424 -14.29 1.37 3.02
N ILE A 425 -15.38 1.78 2.39
CA ILE A 425 -15.52 3.16 1.93
C ILE A 425 -15.46 4.13 3.12
N PRO A 426 -14.80 5.31 2.95
CA PRO A 426 -14.75 6.31 4.03
C PRO A 426 -16.09 6.99 4.27
N ALA A 427 -16.89 7.17 3.21
CA ALA A 427 -18.17 7.85 3.23
C ALA A 427 -18.95 7.52 1.96
N ASN A 428 -20.30 7.57 2.02
CA ASN A 428 -21.14 7.37 0.83
C ASN A 428 -21.25 8.62 -0.05
N VAL A 429 -20.95 9.78 0.50
CA VAL A 429 -20.77 11.04 -0.25
C VAL A 429 -19.75 11.92 0.47
N TYR A 430 -18.88 12.56 -0.29
CA TYR A 430 -17.90 13.48 0.24
C TYR A 430 -17.37 14.42 -0.85
N ASN A 431 -16.78 15.53 -0.42
CA ASN A 431 -16.12 16.49 -1.31
C ASN A 431 -14.69 16.04 -1.54
N LEU A 432 -14.32 15.85 -2.80
CA LEU A 432 -12.97 15.50 -3.22
C LEU A 432 -12.32 16.70 -3.88
N LYS A 433 -11.25 17.21 -3.28
CA LYS A 433 -10.44 18.31 -3.85
C LYS A 433 -9.43 17.73 -4.83
N THR A 434 -9.44 18.23 -6.06
CA THR A 434 -8.44 17.94 -7.08
C THR A 434 -7.83 19.25 -7.58
N ALA A 435 -6.76 19.20 -8.39
CA ALA A 435 -6.17 20.40 -8.98
C ALA A 435 -7.13 21.15 -9.91
N LYS A 436 -8.18 20.49 -10.39
CA LYS A 436 -9.20 21.10 -11.28
C LYS A 436 -10.42 21.62 -10.51
N GLY A 437 -10.45 21.48 -9.18
CA GLY A 437 -11.55 21.95 -8.36
C GLY A 437 -12.02 20.93 -7.34
N VAL A 438 -13.19 21.20 -6.77
CA VAL A 438 -13.85 20.33 -5.80
C VAL A 438 -14.94 19.55 -6.51
N PHE A 439 -14.89 18.22 -6.40
CA PHE A 439 -15.91 17.32 -6.92
C PHE A 439 -16.71 16.73 -5.77
N ILE A 440 -18.01 16.53 -5.96
CA ILE A 440 -18.84 15.76 -5.05
C ILE A 440 -18.78 14.30 -5.51
N LYS A 441 -18.19 13.43 -4.68
CA LYS A 441 -18.16 12.00 -4.95
C LYS A 441 -19.27 11.28 -4.23
N ARG A 442 -20.13 10.61 -5.00
CA ARG A 442 -21.21 9.75 -4.50
C ARG A 442 -20.84 8.29 -4.69
N ASN A 443 -21.22 7.44 -3.74
CA ASN A 443 -21.10 5.99 -3.89
C ASN A 443 -22.05 5.53 -5.00
N LYS A 444 -21.49 5.06 -6.11
CA LYS A 444 -22.26 4.67 -7.30
C LYS A 444 -23.23 3.52 -7.04
N ILE A 445 -22.86 2.58 -6.19
CA ILE A 445 -23.72 1.43 -5.87
C ILE A 445 -24.95 1.88 -5.09
N LEU A 446 -24.76 2.78 -4.13
CA LEU A 446 -25.88 3.41 -3.41
C LEU A 446 -26.74 4.25 -4.34
N GLU A 447 -26.13 5.00 -5.24
CA GLU A 447 -26.85 5.81 -6.24
C GLU A 447 -27.73 4.93 -7.14
N GLU A 448 -27.21 3.79 -7.61
CA GLU A 448 -27.97 2.83 -8.39
C GLU A 448 -29.17 2.27 -7.60
N LEU A 449 -28.97 1.93 -6.33
CA LEU A 449 -30.05 1.45 -5.46
C LEU A 449 -31.11 2.52 -5.25
N LEU A 450 -30.71 3.75 -4.94
CA LEU A 450 -31.63 4.87 -4.75
C LEU A 450 -32.41 5.19 -6.03
N THR A 451 -31.74 5.13 -7.19
CA THR A 451 -32.38 5.31 -8.50
C THR A 451 -33.46 4.24 -8.73
N LYS A 452 -33.11 2.99 -8.48
CA LYS A 452 -34.08 1.87 -8.61
C LYS A 452 -35.30 2.02 -7.71
N LYS A 453 -35.11 2.59 -6.52
CA LYS A 453 -36.17 2.84 -5.55
C LYS A 453 -36.96 4.13 -5.80
N GLY A 454 -36.49 4.99 -6.71
CA GLY A 454 -37.10 6.29 -7.00
C GLY A 454 -36.70 7.41 -6.03
N TYR A 455 -35.63 7.24 -5.26
CA TYR A 455 -35.17 8.18 -4.23
C TYR A 455 -33.73 8.72 -4.47
N ASN A 456 -33.23 8.66 -5.69
CA ASN A 456 -31.97 9.32 -6.03
C ASN A 456 -32.21 10.83 -6.21
N ILE A 457 -32.41 11.52 -5.10
CA ILE A 457 -32.78 12.93 -5.02
C ILE A 457 -31.85 13.69 -4.09
N ASP A 458 -31.70 14.98 -4.33
CA ASP A 458 -30.73 15.82 -3.60
C ASP A 458 -30.99 15.84 -2.08
N SER A 459 -32.24 15.85 -1.64
CA SER A 459 -32.55 15.86 -0.21
C SER A 459 -32.03 14.63 0.54
N VAL A 460 -32.00 13.46 -0.10
CA VAL A 460 -31.42 12.23 0.48
C VAL A 460 -29.89 12.36 0.58
N TRP A 461 -29.24 12.82 -0.49
CA TRP A 461 -27.78 13.02 -0.50
C TRP A 461 -27.34 14.12 0.44
N ASP A 462 -28.11 15.18 0.61
CA ASP A 462 -27.84 16.25 1.57
C ASP A 462 -27.87 15.71 3.01
N GLN A 463 -28.83 14.84 3.32
CA GLN A 463 -28.90 14.18 4.63
C GLN A 463 -27.68 13.29 4.87
N ILE A 464 -27.27 12.51 3.87
CA ILE A 464 -26.10 11.64 3.96
C ILE A 464 -24.83 12.47 4.15
N LEU A 465 -24.68 13.57 3.42
CA LEU A 465 -23.53 14.47 3.56
C LEU A 465 -23.49 15.12 4.94
N LYS A 466 -24.63 15.55 5.46
CA LYS A 466 -24.77 16.11 6.81
C LYS A 466 -24.34 15.14 7.89
N ASP A 467 -24.59 13.85 7.68
CA ASP A 467 -24.20 12.76 8.58
C ASP A 467 -22.81 12.21 8.24
N GLN A 468 -21.95 13.02 7.62
CA GLN A 468 -20.56 12.67 7.28
C GLN A 468 -20.44 11.44 6.37
N GLY A 469 -21.41 11.26 5.49
CA GLY A 469 -21.45 10.16 4.53
C GLY A 469 -22.12 8.88 5.04
N SER A 470 -22.70 8.89 6.23
CA SER A 470 -23.47 7.78 6.78
C SER A 470 -24.90 7.78 6.27
N VAL A 471 -25.47 6.59 6.07
CA VAL A 471 -26.87 6.39 5.72
C VAL A 471 -27.78 6.19 6.95
N VAL A 472 -27.23 6.29 8.15
CA VAL A 472 -27.92 5.94 9.40
C VAL A 472 -29.25 6.65 9.60
N ASN A 473 -29.37 7.91 9.19
CA ASN A 473 -30.55 8.73 9.32
C ASN A 473 -31.41 8.83 8.05
N VAL A 474 -31.10 8.05 7.02
CA VAL A 474 -31.99 7.93 5.87
C VAL A 474 -33.26 7.23 6.34
N PRO A 475 -34.45 7.74 6.02
CA PRO A 475 -35.70 7.12 6.46
C PRO A 475 -35.85 5.64 6.07
N ASP A 476 -36.41 4.85 6.95
CA ASP A 476 -36.53 3.39 6.75
C ASP A 476 -37.40 3.01 5.53
N TYR A 477 -38.29 3.87 5.12
CA TYR A 477 -39.06 3.65 3.89
C TYR A 477 -38.24 3.84 2.61
N ILE A 478 -37.03 4.44 2.71
CA ILE A 478 -36.10 4.59 1.61
C ILE A 478 -35.06 3.48 1.65
N LEU A 479 -34.40 3.27 2.79
CA LEU A 479 -33.43 2.20 3.00
C LEU A 479 -33.83 1.37 4.24
N THR A 480 -33.95 0.07 4.06
CA THR A 480 -34.20 -0.85 5.17
C THR A 480 -32.95 -0.96 6.08
N ASP A 481 -33.10 -1.52 7.27
CA ASP A 481 -31.97 -1.73 8.18
C ASP A 481 -30.91 -2.63 7.55
N GLU A 482 -31.31 -3.69 6.84
CA GLU A 482 -30.42 -4.58 6.11
C GLU A 482 -29.64 -3.83 5.00
N GLU A 483 -30.32 -2.94 4.28
CA GLU A 483 -29.66 -2.12 3.26
C GLU A 483 -28.66 -1.13 3.87
N LYS A 484 -29.00 -0.53 5.01
CA LYS A 484 -28.08 0.36 5.73
C LYS A 484 -26.81 -0.37 6.19
N GLU A 485 -26.91 -1.63 6.62
CA GLU A 485 -25.76 -2.46 6.97
C GLU A 485 -24.79 -2.63 5.78
N VAL A 486 -25.30 -2.73 4.57
CA VAL A 486 -24.49 -2.84 3.34
C VAL A 486 -23.65 -1.58 3.10
N PHE A 487 -24.17 -0.42 3.46
CA PHE A 487 -23.55 0.88 3.18
C PHE A 487 -22.92 1.55 4.40
N LEU A 488 -22.59 0.77 5.44
CA LEU A 488 -21.81 1.28 6.56
C LEU A 488 -20.46 1.82 6.08
N THR A 489 -20.06 2.94 6.64
CA THR A 489 -18.77 3.56 6.38
C THR A 489 -17.68 2.93 7.25
N PHE A 490 -16.42 3.22 6.94
CA PHE A 490 -15.27 2.69 7.67
C PHE A 490 -15.38 2.91 9.18
N LYS A 491 -15.79 4.10 9.62
CA LYS A 491 -15.96 4.43 11.05
C LYS A 491 -17.05 3.60 11.75
N GLU A 492 -18.08 3.20 11.01
CA GLU A 492 -19.24 2.52 11.56
C GLU A 492 -19.04 1.01 11.68
N ILE A 493 -18.01 0.47 11.01
CA ILE A 493 -17.75 -0.98 11.01
C ILE A 493 -16.91 -1.35 12.23
N ASN A 494 -17.22 -2.47 12.86
CA ASN A 494 -16.48 -3.00 13.99
C ASN A 494 -15.04 -3.33 13.57
N GLN A 495 -14.07 -2.64 14.18
CA GLN A 495 -12.65 -2.77 13.83
C GLN A 495 -12.08 -4.16 14.15
N LEU A 496 -12.60 -4.83 15.16
CA LEU A 496 -12.21 -6.19 15.51
C LEU A 496 -12.56 -7.17 14.36
N GLU A 497 -13.74 -7.00 13.76
CA GLU A 497 -14.18 -7.81 12.62
C GLU A 497 -13.34 -7.52 11.36
N ILE A 498 -12.93 -6.27 11.14
CA ILE A 498 -12.00 -5.91 10.06
C ILE A 498 -10.66 -6.64 10.25
N VAL A 499 -10.13 -6.66 11.46
CA VAL A 499 -8.89 -7.37 11.79
C VAL A 499 -9.05 -8.88 11.52
N ARG A 500 -10.13 -9.47 11.99
CA ARG A 500 -10.39 -10.91 11.77
C ARG A 500 -10.50 -11.25 10.29
N GLN A 501 -11.20 -10.43 9.52
CA GLN A 501 -11.30 -10.60 8.06
C GLN A 501 -9.93 -10.50 7.39
N ASN A 502 -9.12 -9.52 7.79
CA ASN A 502 -7.76 -9.37 7.26
C ASN A 502 -6.86 -10.55 7.62
N GLY A 503 -7.04 -11.14 8.79
CA GLY A 503 -6.35 -12.37 9.20
C GLY A 503 -6.63 -13.56 8.29
N ILE A 504 -7.85 -13.65 7.75
CA ILE A 504 -8.21 -14.69 6.78
C ILE A 504 -7.40 -14.53 5.48
N ARG A 505 -7.39 -13.32 4.91
CA ARG A 505 -6.68 -13.08 3.65
C ARG A 505 -5.17 -13.10 3.80
N GLN A 506 -4.63 -12.75 4.95
CA GLN A 506 -3.18 -12.75 5.21
C GLN A 506 -2.56 -14.14 5.00
N LYS A 507 -3.29 -15.20 5.19
CA LYS A 507 -2.81 -16.58 4.97
C LYS A 507 -2.44 -16.87 3.52
N TYR A 508 -3.02 -16.11 2.58
CA TYR A 508 -2.80 -16.25 1.15
C TYR A 508 -1.87 -15.18 0.57
N VAL A 509 -1.45 -14.23 1.40
CA VAL A 509 -0.59 -13.11 1.01
C VAL A 509 0.79 -13.33 1.62
N ASP A 510 1.77 -13.60 0.78
CA ASP A 510 3.14 -13.92 1.22
C ASP A 510 3.94 -12.68 1.65
N GLN A 511 3.59 -11.48 1.20
CA GLN A 511 4.06 -10.24 1.80
C GLN A 511 3.08 -9.77 2.89
N ALA A 512 2.89 -8.46 3.05
CA ALA A 512 1.96 -7.90 4.02
C ALA A 512 0.76 -7.23 3.31
N ILE A 513 -0.13 -6.66 4.09
CA ILE A 513 -1.34 -5.99 3.61
C ILE A 513 -1.40 -4.63 4.30
N SER A 514 -1.59 -3.57 3.52
CA SER A 514 -1.82 -2.24 4.08
C SER A 514 -3.19 -2.20 4.76
N LEU A 515 -3.21 -2.30 6.08
CA LEU A 515 -4.43 -2.30 6.88
C LEU A 515 -4.51 -1.06 7.75
N ASN A 516 -5.46 -0.17 7.45
CA ASN A 516 -5.81 0.95 8.32
C ASN A 516 -6.80 0.52 9.39
N LEU A 517 -6.74 1.17 10.54
CA LEU A 517 -7.74 1.10 11.58
C LEU A 517 -8.30 2.48 11.84
N THR A 518 -9.50 2.55 12.37
CA THR A 518 -10.12 3.80 12.78
C THR A 518 -10.77 3.66 14.15
N PHE A 519 -10.68 4.71 14.95
CA PHE A 519 -11.29 4.74 16.27
C PHE A 519 -11.91 6.11 16.50
N ASP A 520 -13.00 6.13 17.25
CA ASP A 520 -13.59 7.37 17.75
C ASP A 520 -12.66 7.96 18.83
N PRO A 521 -12.52 9.29 18.94
CA PRO A 521 -11.74 9.91 20.02
C PRO A 521 -12.18 9.50 21.42
N ASN A 522 -13.42 9.07 21.58
CA ASN A 522 -14.00 8.63 22.85
C ASN A 522 -13.88 7.13 23.10
N ASP A 523 -13.33 6.36 22.15
CA ASP A 523 -13.08 4.93 22.36
C ASP A 523 -12.12 4.71 23.52
N THR A 524 -12.37 3.65 24.31
CA THR A 524 -11.55 3.36 25.47
C THR A 524 -10.15 2.87 25.07
N PRO A 525 -9.11 3.21 25.82
CA PRO A 525 -7.77 2.64 25.60
C PRO A 525 -7.76 1.11 25.62
N LYS A 526 -8.61 0.51 26.44
CA LYS A 526 -8.77 -0.94 26.49
C LYS A 526 -9.24 -1.54 25.17
N TRP A 527 -10.26 -0.92 24.55
CA TRP A 527 -10.78 -1.34 23.24
C TRP A 527 -9.73 -1.21 22.14
N ILE A 528 -9.07 -0.07 22.09
CA ILE A 528 -8.02 0.19 21.10
C ILE A 528 -6.90 -0.83 21.23
N SER A 529 -6.44 -1.09 22.45
CA SER A 529 -5.42 -2.10 22.74
C SER A 529 -5.88 -3.52 22.35
N GLN A 530 -7.12 -3.87 22.65
CA GLN A 530 -7.70 -5.17 22.31
C GLN A 530 -7.67 -5.44 20.80
N VAL A 531 -8.07 -4.46 20.00
CA VAL A 531 -8.07 -4.58 18.53
C VAL A 531 -6.65 -4.76 17.98
N HIS A 532 -5.68 -3.99 18.50
CA HIS A 532 -4.27 -4.10 18.10
C HIS A 532 -3.65 -5.46 18.49
N LYS A 533 -3.96 -5.95 19.70
CA LYS A 533 -3.50 -7.27 20.14
C LYS A 533 -4.11 -8.39 19.32
N GLU A 534 -5.38 -8.26 18.95
CA GLU A 534 -6.06 -9.24 18.07
C GLU A 534 -5.39 -9.31 16.71
N ALA A 535 -4.96 -8.18 16.15
CA ALA A 535 -4.21 -8.15 14.90
C ALA A 535 -2.95 -9.04 14.97
N HIS A 536 -2.19 -8.94 16.05
CA HIS A 536 -1.03 -9.80 16.28
C HIS A 536 -1.44 -11.28 16.36
N LYS A 537 -2.48 -11.60 17.13
CA LYS A 537 -2.97 -12.98 17.30
C LYS A 537 -3.47 -13.61 16.01
N GLN A 538 -4.08 -12.83 15.14
CA GLN A 538 -4.57 -13.30 13.83
C GLN A 538 -3.47 -13.53 12.79
N GLY A 539 -2.21 -13.31 13.14
CA GLY A 539 -1.09 -13.48 12.23
C GLY A 539 -0.94 -12.33 11.23
N ILE A 540 -1.60 -11.21 11.45
CA ILE A 540 -1.45 -10.01 10.65
C ILE A 540 0.00 -9.54 10.75
N LYS A 541 0.58 -9.16 9.62
CA LYS A 541 2.00 -8.81 9.52
C LYS A 541 2.26 -7.34 9.82
N THR A 542 1.37 -6.45 9.39
CA THR A 542 1.54 -5.00 9.55
C THR A 542 0.22 -4.30 9.81
N LEU A 543 0.30 -3.12 10.46
CA LEU A 543 -0.78 -2.16 10.57
C LEU A 543 -0.30 -0.81 10.03
N TYR A 544 -1.10 -0.20 9.19
CA TYR A 544 -0.81 1.08 8.55
C TYR A 544 -1.27 2.25 9.42
N TYR A 545 -2.05 3.20 8.90
CA TYR A 545 -2.54 4.32 9.70
C TYR A 545 -3.57 3.90 10.75
N LEU A 546 -3.57 4.63 11.86
CA LEU A 546 -4.74 4.73 12.71
C LEU A 546 -5.42 6.08 12.39
N ARG A 547 -6.64 6.02 11.88
CA ARG A 547 -7.42 7.20 11.49
C ARG A 547 -8.38 7.57 12.61
N THR A 548 -8.37 8.81 13.05
CA THR A 548 -9.35 9.38 13.98
C THR A 548 -9.63 10.83 13.63
N GLU A 549 -10.74 11.36 14.14
CA GLU A 549 -11.05 12.80 14.08
C GLU A 549 -10.46 13.49 15.31
N SER A 550 -9.15 13.68 15.37
CA SER A 550 -8.54 14.48 16.44
C SER A 550 -8.38 15.93 15.99
N VAL A 551 -8.39 16.85 16.96
CA VAL A 551 -8.19 18.29 16.74
C VAL A 551 -6.85 18.59 16.04
N LEU A 552 -5.86 17.72 16.22
CA LEU A 552 -4.55 17.81 15.55
C LEU A 552 -4.59 17.37 14.08
N ARG A 553 -5.72 16.85 13.63
CA ARG A 553 -5.92 16.31 12.27
C ARG A 553 -6.86 17.11 11.38
N GLY A 554 -7.27 18.32 11.80
CA GLY A 554 -8.13 19.18 10.97
C GLY A 554 -7.64 19.38 9.53
N ASP A 555 -6.34 19.16 9.29
CA ASP A 555 -5.71 19.21 7.97
C ASP A 555 -5.58 17.84 7.26
N ASN A 556 -5.99 16.75 7.89
CA ASN A 556 -5.67 15.39 7.39
C ASN A 556 -6.55 14.92 6.22
N LEU A 557 -7.76 15.43 6.06
CA LEU A 557 -8.52 15.23 4.83
C LEU A 557 -7.82 15.89 3.64
N GLN A 558 -7.07 16.96 3.90
CA GLN A 558 -6.25 17.63 2.91
C GLN A 558 -4.95 16.85 2.64
N ARG A 559 -4.37 16.19 3.67
CA ARG A 559 -3.19 15.33 3.52
C ARG A 559 -3.48 14.00 2.84
N LEU A 560 -4.71 13.50 2.90
CA LEU A 560 -5.13 12.33 2.11
C LEU A 560 -5.06 12.60 0.60
N SER A 561 -5.33 13.85 0.19
CA SER A 561 -5.15 14.27 -1.21
C SER A 561 -3.69 14.59 -1.55
N ASP A 562 -2.85 14.87 -0.55
CA ASP A 562 -1.45 15.28 -0.73
C ASP A 562 -0.48 14.09 -0.65
N CYS A 563 -0.88 12.96 -0.09
CA CYS A 563 -0.04 11.78 0.01
C CYS A 563 -0.09 10.89 -1.25
N VAL A 564 0.05 11.52 -2.41
CA VAL A 564 0.12 10.82 -3.71
C VAL A 564 1.29 9.84 -3.76
N SER A 565 2.29 10.02 -2.91
CA SER A 565 3.47 9.13 -2.84
C SER A 565 3.24 7.85 -2.03
N CYS A 566 2.23 7.84 -1.15
CA CYS A 566 1.88 6.65 -0.37
C CYS A 566 0.84 5.77 -1.05
N GLU A 567 0.38 6.15 -2.23
CA GLU A 567 -0.76 5.55 -2.92
C GLU A 567 -0.30 4.89 -4.21
N GLY A 568 0.62 3.95 -4.06
CA GLY A 568 1.16 3.18 -5.19
C GLY A 568 0.21 2.20 -5.79
#